data_9e3636e57db6c405e76eb147a0e05346
#
_entry.id   9e3636e57db6c405e76eb147a0e05346
#
_cell.length_a   1.000
_cell.length_b   1.000
_cell.length_c   1.000
_cell.angle_alpha   90.00
_cell.angle_beta   90.00
_cell.angle_gamma   90.00
#
_symmetry.space_group_name_H-M   'P 1'
#
loop_
_entity.id
_entity.type
_entity.pdbx_description
1 polymer ?
#
loop_
_entity_poly.entity_id
_entity_poly.type
_entity_poly.pdbx_seq_one_letter_code
_entity_poly.pdbx_strand_id
1 'polypeptide(L)'
;MLVLFEKCIFVHIKCIEKCYGMLYRKIGSYIEGHLRSDSDKILLLDGARQIGKSYIIRTVGKRVYKNYVEINFAEDKEGDKIFENIHKKEDFYLTLGMVAGQQLNTYEDTLVFLDEIQEYPQYLTMLKFLREDRRYHFIASGSLLGVTLNITTSIPVGSVIMKQMFQLDFEEFLIANGFGSDAIASLREKFEKRESLSPEQHNKMIDLFRRYLLVGGLPDAVNIYLETHNIVKVREVQDSIRAMYAADASKYEKNSQKKLYIRRIYEMIPSQMEKQKKRIIAKEIQGKKGDRYSRYEEEFEYLITSGITHATHAISNPKYPLSESVTKNLLKLY
;
A
#
# COMPACT_ATOMS: atom_id res chain seq x y z
N MET A 1 26.21 -1.68 28.11
CA MET A 1 24.74 -1.90 28.07
C MET A 1 24.15 -1.61 26.70
N LEU A 2 24.55 -0.57 25.97
CA LEU A 2 24.11 -0.32 24.58
C LEU A 2 24.51 -1.42 23.56
N VAL A 3 25.72 -1.94 23.64
CA VAL A 3 26.24 -2.98 22.72
C VAL A 3 25.50 -4.34 22.86
N LEU A 4 24.91 -4.61 24.00
CA LEU A 4 24.08 -5.82 24.21
C LEU A 4 22.68 -5.66 23.62
N PHE A 5 22.13 -4.44 23.55
CA PHE A 5 20.84 -4.16 22.95
C PHE A 5 20.87 -4.31 21.42
N GLU A 6 21.92 -3.82 20.77
CA GLU A 6 22.11 -3.98 19.32
C GLU A 6 22.27 -5.45 18.92
N LYS A 7 23.02 -6.25 19.68
CA LYS A 7 23.17 -7.69 19.41
C LYS A 7 21.88 -8.49 19.60
N CYS A 8 21.02 -8.11 20.56
CA CYS A 8 19.72 -8.74 20.74
C CYS A 8 18.74 -8.44 19.60
N ILE A 9 18.74 -7.22 19.05
CA ILE A 9 17.95 -6.86 17.88
C ILE A 9 18.44 -7.65 16.64
N PHE A 10 19.74 -7.80 16.45
CA PHE A 10 20.35 -8.53 15.35
C PHE A 10 20.03 -10.03 15.33
N VAL A 11 20.04 -10.67 16.51
CA VAL A 11 19.68 -12.09 16.66
C VAL A 11 18.18 -12.29 16.45
N HIS A 12 17.35 -11.32 16.87
CA HIS A 12 15.89 -11.38 16.66
C HIS A 12 15.52 -11.23 15.18
N ILE A 13 16.15 -10.33 14.44
CA ILE A 13 15.94 -10.18 12.99
C ILE A 13 16.33 -11.46 12.24
N LYS A 14 17.50 -12.04 12.53
CA LYS A 14 17.92 -13.31 11.90
C LYS A 14 17.04 -14.52 12.27
N CYS A 15 16.46 -14.55 13.47
CA CYS A 15 15.56 -15.62 13.89
C CYS A 15 14.17 -15.49 13.27
N ILE A 16 13.68 -14.25 13.06
CA ILE A 16 12.39 -13.97 12.41
C ILE A 16 12.47 -14.24 10.91
N GLU A 17 13.57 -13.87 10.24
CA GLU A 17 13.80 -14.12 8.81
C GLU A 17 13.84 -15.63 8.47
N LYS A 18 14.30 -16.48 9.37
CA LYS A 18 14.43 -17.92 9.13
C LYS A 18 13.18 -18.75 9.44
N CYS A 19 12.24 -18.21 10.23
CA CYS A 19 11.08 -18.96 10.69
C CYS A 19 9.79 -18.81 9.87
N TYR A 20 9.63 -17.77 9.01
CA TYR A 20 8.32 -17.51 8.40
C TYR A 20 8.33 -16.99 6.94
N GLY A 21 9.44 -16.92 6.23
CA GLY A 21 9.43 -16.38 4.85
C GLY A 21 8.94 -14.92 4.77
N MET A 22 9.07 -14.15 5.84
CA MET A 22 8.58 -12.79 5.93
C MET A 22 9.53 -11.81 5.24
N LEU A 23 9.04 -11.17 4.20
CA LEU A 23 9.76 -10.06 3.57
C LEU A 23 9.88 -8.88 4.54
N TYR A 24 11.09 -8.35 4.70
CA TYR A 24 11.30 -7.11 5.46
C TYR A 24 10.56 -5.95 4.80
N ARG A 25 9.86 -5.15 5.60
CA ARG A 25 9.15 -3.96 5.14
C ARG A 25 9.44 -2.78 6.07
N LYS A 26 9.95 -1.69 5.51
CA LYS A 26 10.24 -0.44 6.24
C LYS A 26 9.03 0.09 7.01
N ILE A 27 7.84 -0.05 6.41
CA ILE A 27 6.58 0.37 7.02
C ILE A 27 6.29 -0.35 8.33
N GLY A 28 6.82 -1.56 8.55
CA GLY A 28 6.65 -2.31 9.79
C GLY A 28 7.22 -1.57 11.00
N SER A 29 8.41 -0.98 10.87
CA SER A 29 9.02 -0.16 11.92
C SER A 29 8.19 1.11 12.21
N TYR A 30 7.61 1.72 11.16
CA TYR A 30 6.72 2.86 11.34
C TYR A 30 5.44 2.49 12.10
N ILE A 31 4.80 1.36 11.72
CA ILE A 31 3.60 0.85 12.40
C ILE A 31 3.92 0.56 13.87
N GLU A 32 5.02 -0.15 14.15
CA GLU A 32 5.44 -0.45 15.52
C GLU A 32 5.70 0.82 16.33
N GLY A 33 6.43 1.78 15.77
CA GLY A 33 6.69 3.06 16.41
C GLY A 33 5.41 3.84 16.72
N HIS A 34 4.42 3.82 15.81
CA HIS A 34 3.11 4.42 16.03
C HIS A 34 2.33 3.72 17.15
N LEU A 35 2.26 2.39 17.12
CA LEU A 35 1.52 1.61 18.11
C LEU A 35 2.14 1.66 19.54
N ARG A 36 3.45 1.97 19.65
CA ARG A 36 4.15 2.18 20.91
C ARG A 36 4.19 3.63 21.37
N SER A 37 3.74 4.56 20.53
CA SER A 37 3.74 5.99 20.87
C SER A 37 2.52 6.37 21.69
N ASP A 38 2.59 7.53 22.35
CA ASP A 38 1.45 8.11 23.08
C ASP A 38 0.42 8.77 22.16
N SER A 39 0.51 8.52 20.85
CA SER A 39 -0.44 9.08 19.87
C SER A 39 -1.83 8.51 20.11
N ASP A 40 -2.80 9.40 20.27
CA ASP A 40 -4.21 9.02 20.37
C ASP A 40 -4.87 8.82 18.99
N LYS A 41 -4.15 9.09 17.90
CA LYS A 41 -4.68 8.98 16.54
C LYS A 41 -4.65 7.56 16.03
N ILE A 42 -5.71 7.15 15.34
CA ILE A 42 -5.80 5.85 14.68
C ILE A 42 -4.95 5.89 13.39
N LEU A 43 -4.07 4.91 13.22
CA LEU A 43 -3.33 4.73 11.97
C LEU A 43 -4.23 4.07 10.94
N LEU A 44 -4.40 4.73 9.79
CA LEU A 44 -5.09 4.20 8.62
C LEU A 44 -4.06 3.95 7.51
N LEU A 45 -3.80 2.67 7.23
CA LEU A 45 -2.84 2.24 6.22
C LEU A 45 -3.54 2.11 4.86
N ASP A 46 -3.21 3.01 3.94
CA ASP A 46 -3.70 3.01 2.57
C ASP A 46 -2.67 2.40 1.62
N GLY A 47 -3.12 1.88 0.50
CA GLY A 47 -2.27 1.40 -0.57
C GLY A 47 -2.95 0.35 -1.44
N ALA A 48 -2.33 0.02 -2.57
CA ALA A 48 -2.84 -0.92 -3.53
C ALA A 48 -3.15 -2.30 -2.91
N ARG A 49 -3.95 -3.10 -3.60
CA ARG A 49 -4.20 -4.49 -3.18
C ARG A 49 -2.93 -5.34 -3.30
N GLN A 50 -2.85 -6.41 -2.51
CA GLN A 50 -1.77 -7.41 -2.56
C GLN A 50 -0.34 -6.89 -2.31
N ILE A 51 -0.19 -5.72 -1.71
CA ILE A 51 1.11 -5.21 -1.28
C ILE A 51 1.50 -5.63 0.15
N GLY A 52 0.63 -6.41 0.83
CA GLY A 52 0.88 -6.98 2.15
C GLY A 52 0.45 -6.12 3.34
N LYS A 53 -0.55 -5.21 3.18
CA LYS A 53 -1.06 -4.35 4.29
C LYS A 53 -1.52 -5.17 5.49
N SER A 54 -2.51 -6.05 5.28
CA SER A 54 -3.09 -6.87 6.35
C SER A 54 -2.05 -7.76 7.00
N TYR A 55 -1.14 -8.31 6.20
CA TYR A 55 -0.05 -9.16 6.69
C TYR A 55 0.88 -8.42 7.65
N ILE A 56 1.36 -7.22 7.28
CA ILE A 56 2.30 -6.46 8.11
C ILE A 56 1.62 -5.92 9.39
N ILE A 57 0.35 -5.46 9.29
CA ILE A 57 -0.40 -5.01 10.47
C ILE A 57 -0.62 -6.17 11.44
N ARG A 58 -1.04 -7.35 10.95
CA ARG A 58 -1.23 -8.55 11.76
C ARG A 58 0.06 -8.98 12.47
N THR A 59 1.17 -8.97 11.75
CA THR A 59 2.47 -9.36 12.27
C THR A 59 2.96 -8.41 13.37
N VAL A 60 2.90 -7.11 13.12
CA VAL A 60 3.32 -6.10 14.09
C VAL A 60 2.33 -6.03 15.27
N GLY A 61 1.03 -6.06 15.00
CA GLY A 61 -0.02 -6.00 16.03
C GLY A 61 0.09 -7.12 17.04
N LYS A 62 0.23 -8.37 16.58
CA LYS A 62 0.41 -9.55 17.45
C LYS A 62 1.74 -9.54 18.23
N ARG A 63 2.75 -8.80 17.76
CA ARG A 63 4.03 -8.65 18.47
C ARG A 63 3.95 -7.57 19.56
N VAL A 64 3.18 -6.51 19.32
CA VAL A 64 3.09 -5.35 20.23
C VAL A 64 2.02 -5.54 21.29
N TYR A 65 0.88 -6.12 20.92
CA TYR A 65 -0.28 -6.28 21.81
C TYR A 65 -0.49 -7.73 22.22
N LYS A 66 -0.93 -7.91 23.45
CA LYS A 66 -1.24 -9.22 24.05
C LYS A 66 -2.51 -9.81 23.44
N ASN A 67 -3.51 -8.96 23.21
CA ASN A 67 -4.78 -9.32 22.60
C ASN A 67 -4.89 -8.62 21.24
N TYR A 68 -5.20 -9.39 20.22
CA TYR A 68 -5.33 -8.92 18.84
C TYR A 68 -6.63 -9.45 18.25
N VAL A 69 -7.48 -8.53 17.81
CA VAL A 69 -8.74 -8.85 17.14
C VAL A 69 -8.68 -8.25 15.74
N GLU A 70 -9.03 -9.03 14.72
CA GLU A 70 -9.08 -8.60 13.34
C GLU A 70 -10.50 -8.77 12.80
N ILE A 71 -11.02 -7.71 12.21
CA ILE A 71 -12.30 -7.69 11.52
C ILE A 71 -12.03 -7.34 10.06
N ASN A 72 -12.31 -8.28 9.16
CA ASN A 72 -12.20 -8.08 7.73
C ASN A 72 -13.58 -7.75 7.16
N PHE A 73 -13.80 -6.50 6.81
CA PHE A 73 -15.10 -6.04 6.31
C PHE A 73 -15.45 -6.59 4.91
N ALA A 74 -14.46 -6.98 4.11
CA ALA A 74 -14.74 -7.64 2.84
C ALA A 74 -15.29 -9.06 3.06
N GLU A 75 -14.71 -9.82 4.01
CA GLU A 75 -15.22 -11.14 4.38
C GLU A 75 -16.60 -11.07 5.02
N ASP A 76 -16.83 -10.08 5.93
CA ASP A 76 -18.14 -9.87 6.53
C ASP A 76 -19.20 -9.54 5.48
N LYS A 77 -18.88 -8.70 4.49
CA LYS A 77 -19.80 -8.31 3.41
C LYS A 77 -20.18 -9.45 2.48
N GLU A 78 -19.28 -10.40 2.26
CA GLU A 78 -19.55 -11.61 1.49
C GLU A 78 -20.23 -12.71 2.33
N GLY A 79 -20.08 -12.65 3.66
CA GLY A 79 -20.62 -13.58 4.65
C GLY A 79 -21.90 -13.08 5.33
N ASP A 80 -21.85 -13.05 6.66
CA ASP A 80 -23.03 -12.81 7.52
C ASP A 80 -23.49 -11.34 7.59
N LYS A 81 -22.66 -10.38 7.14
CA LYS A 81 -22.95 -8.94 7.08
C LYS A 81 -23.33 -8.33 8.44
N ILE A 82 -22.76 -8.87 9.50
CA ILE A 82 -23.10 -8.44 10.87
C ILE A 82 -22.69 -7.01 11.17
N PHE A 83 -21.70 -6.46 10.42
CA PHE A 83 -21.23 -5.09 10.56
C PHE A 83 -21.87 -4.10 9.55
N GLU A 84 -22.70 -4.56 8.59
CA GLU A 84 -23.17 -3.73 7.48
C GLU A 84 -24.04 -2.55 7.95
N ASN A 85 -24.96 -2.77 8.88
CA ASN A 85 -25.95 -1.79 9.31
C ASN A 85 -25.61 -1.12 10.66
N ILE A 86 -24.36 -1.18 11.09
CA ILE A 86 -23.92 -0.56 12.32
C ILE A 86 -23.51 0.89 12.06
N HIS A 87 -24.19 1.81 12.72
CA HIS A 87 -23.93 3.26 12.63
C HIS A 87 -23.59 3.89 13.99
N LYS A 88 -23.87 3.20 15.11
CA LYS A 88 -23.58 3.67 16.45
C LYS A 88 -22.42 2.89 17.05
N LYS A 89 -21.59 3.57 17.82
CA LYS A 89 -20.42 2.95 18.47
C LYS A 89 -20.82 1.88 19.51
N GLU A 90 -21.97 2.08 20.18
CA GLU A 90 -22.49 1.12 21.16
C GLU A 90 -22.80 -0.23 20.51
N ASP A 91 -23.47 -0.21 19.37
CA ASP A 91 -23.82 -1.40 18.60
C ASP A 91 -22.54 -2.05 18.02
N PHE A 92 -21.56 -1.22 17.63
CA PHE A 92 -20.24 -1.73 17.20
C PHE A 92 -19.54 -2.49 18.31
N TYR A 93 -19.49 -1.94 19.52
CA TYR A 93 -18.83 -2.62 20.64
C TYR A 93 -19.56 -3.89 21.07
N LEU A 94 -20.90 -3.90 20.99
CA LEU A 94 -21.70 -5.10 21.26
C LEU A 94 -21.34 -6.21 20.25
N THR A 95 -21.35 -5.88 18.96
CA THR A 95 -21.02 -6.83 17.88
C THR A 95 -19.58 -7.28 17.95
N LEU A 96 -18.65 -6.36 18.24
CA LEU A 96 -17.25 -6.68 18.46
C LEU A 96 -17.09 -7.69 19.60
N GLY A 97 -17.82 -7.51 20.72
CA GLY A 97 -17.83 -8.45 21.84
C GLY A 97 -18.34 -9.84 21.46
N MET A 98 -19.35 -9.92 20.59
CA MET A 98 -19.89 -11.19 20.09
C MET A 98 -18.87 -11.95 19.20
N VAL A 99 -18.14 -11.22 18.35
CA VAL A 99 -17.14 -11.81 17.44
C VAL A 99 -15.85 -12.17 18.16
N ALA A 100 -15.33 -11.26 18.97
CA ALA A 100 -14.03 -11.41 19.62
C ALA A 100 -14.06 -12.24 20.90
N GLY A 101 -15.24 -12.39 21.55
CA GLY A 101 -15.39 -13.15 22.75
C GLY A 101 -14.43 -12.71 23.87
N GLN A 102 -13.65 -13.65 24.40
CA GLN A 102 -12.68 -13.41 25.48
C GLN A 102 -11.38 -12.72 25.03
N GLN A 103 -11.20 -12.44 23.75
CA GLN A 103 -9.99 -11.74 23.24
C GLN A 103 -9.98 -10.24 23.58
N LEU A 104 -11.13 -9.68 23.97
CA LEU A 104 -11.22 -8.30 24.40
C LEU A 104 -10.84 -8.19 25.88
N ASN A 105 -9.93 -7.27 26.19
CA ASN A 105 -9.48 -6.96 27.53
C ASN A 105 -9.39 -5.43 27.74
N THR A 106 -8.31 -4.91 28.31
CA THR A 106 -8.11 -3.48 28.56
C THR A 106 -7.59 -2.74 27.34
N TYR A 107 -7.62 -1.41 27.41
CA TYR A 107 -7.08 -0.52 26.38
C TYR A 107 -5.60 -0.80 26.09
N GLU A 108 -4.77 -0.92 27.10
CA GLU A 108 -3.33 -1.08 26.95
C GLU A 108 -2.94 -2.44 26.33
N ASP A 109 -3.80 -3.44 26.47
CA ASP A 109 -3.51 -4.82 26.08
C ASP A 109 -4.14 -5.23 24.74
N THR A 110 -5.08 -4.44 24.19
CA THR A 110 -5.92 -4.87 23.09
C THR A 110 -5.80 -3.97 21.86
N LEU A 111 -5.43 -4.56 20.74
CA LEU A 111 -5.49 -3.95 19.42
C LEU A 111 -6.64 -4.55 18.60
N VAL A 112 -7.50 -3.67 18.08
CA VAL A 112 -8.54 -4.02 17.10
C VAL A 112 -8.12 -3.53 15.72
N PHE A 113 -7.98 -4.44 14.79
CA PHE A 113 -7.66 -4.14 13.41
C PHE A 113 -8.90 -4.22 12.52
N LEU A 114 -9.22 -3.12 11.85
CA LEU A 114 -10.31 -2.99 10.89
C LEU A 114 -9.74 -3.05 9.48
N ASP A 115 -9.84 -4.23 8.83
CA ASP A 115 -9.32 -4.45 7.48
C ASP A 115 -10.38 -4.21 6.41
N GLU A 116 -9.94 -3.75 5.24
CA GLU A 116 -10.76 -3.41 4.07
C GLU A 116 -11.90 -2.43 4.42
N ILE A 117 -11.59 -1.37 5.19
CA ILE A 117 -12.56 -0.42 5.76
C ILE A 117 -13.43 0.27 4.70
N GLN A 118 -12.97 0.33 3.43
CA GLN A 118 -13.75 0.91 2.32
C GLN A 118 -14.99 0.09 1.95
N GLU A 119 -15.09 -1.16 2.37
CA GLU A 119 -16.28 -1.98 2.10
C GLU A 119 -17.50 -1.49 2.88
N TYR A 120 -17.28 -0.83 4.04
CA TYR A 120 -18.29 -0.18 4.86
C TYR A 120 -17.88 1.26 5.19
N PRO A 121 -18.11 2.23 4.30
CA PRO A 121 -17.61 3.61 4.42
C PRO A 121 -18.03 4.36 5.69
N GLN A 122 -19.13 3.96 6.35
CA GLN A 122 -19.59 4.55 7.61
C GLN A 122 -18.55 4.39 8.74
N TYR A 123 -17.70 3.36 8.69
CA TYR A 123 -16.67 3.16 9.69
C TYR A 123 -15.54 4.20 9.60
N LEU A 124 -15.29 4.81 8.44
CA LEU A 124 -14.35 5.93 8.34
C LEU A 124 -14.77 7.09 9.25
N THR A 125 -16.07 7.41 9.28
CA THR A 125 -16.60 8.43 10.20
C THR A 125 -16.59 7.92 11.65
N MET A 126 -16.86 6.64 11.87
CA MET A 126 -16.89 6.03 13.21
C MET A 126 -15.50 6.03 13.88
N LEU A 127 -14.40 6.00 13.13
CA LEU A 127 -13.03 6.05 13.69
C LEU A 127 -12.85 7.24 14.66
N LYS A 128 -13.49 8.39 14.40
CA LYS A 128 -13.45 9.54 15.31
C LYS A 128 -13.97 9.17 16.70
N PHE A 129 -15.13 8.54 16.76
CA PHE A 129 -15.79 8.18 18.01
C PHE A 129 -15.06 7.05 18.74
N LEU A 130 -14.53 6.08 17.99
CA LEU A 130 -13.72 4.99 18.56
C LEU A 130 -12.43 5.51 19.20
N ARG A 131 -11.78 6.51 18.57
CA ARG A 131 -10.63 7.19 19.14
C ARG A 131 -10.97 7.92 20.43
N GLU A 132 -12.06 8.68 20.46
CA GLU A 132 -12.48 9.47 21.63
C GLU A 132 -12.82 8.60 22.84
N ASP A 133 -13.39 7.41 22.62
CA ASP A 133 -13.77 6.48 23.68
C ASP A 133 -12.59 5.79 24.38
N ARG A 134 -11.43 5.66 23.69
CA ARG A 134 -10.22 4.98 24.23
C ARG A 134 -10.51 3.64 24.87
N ARG A 135 -11.45 2.87 24.33
CA ARG A 135 -11.80 1.56 24.87
C ARG A 135 -10.82 0.48 24.43
N TYR A 136 -10.29 0.60 23.23
CA TYR A 136 -9.25 -0.26 22.67
C TYR A 136 -8.36 0.57 21.74
N HIS A 137 -7.14 0.09 21.49
CA HIS A 137 -6.34 0.62 20.38
C HIS A 137 -6.91 0.13 19.06
N PHE A 138 -6.93 1.03 18.09
CA PHE A 138 -7.42 0.74 16.74
C PHE A 138 -6.34 1.01 15.70
N ILE A 139 -6.30 0.16 14.69
CA ILE A 139 -5.60 0.38 13.43
C ILE A 139 -6.54 -0.03 12.30
N ALA A 140 -6.48 0.65 11.18
CA ALA A 140 -7.31 0.32 10.03
C ALA A 140 -6.48 0.20 8.77
N SER A 141 -6.95 -0.59 7.83
CA SER A 141 -6.39 -0.60 6.47
C SER A 141 -7.49 -0.60 5.42
N GLY A 142 -7.13 -0.13 4.24
CA GLY A 142 -8.01 -0.21 3.09
C GLY A 142 -7.25 -0.12 1.78
N SER A 143 -7.92 -0.53 0.73
CA SER A 143 -7.48 -0.35 -0.63
C SER A 143 -8.39 0.64 -1.34
N LEU A 144 -7.86 1.41 -2.32
CA LEU A 144 -8.65 2.38 -3.06
C LEU A 144 -9.33 3.46 -2.17
N LEU A 145 -8.72 3.77 -1.02
CA LEU A 145 -9.28 4.71 -0.05
C LEU A 145 -9.49 6.11 -0.64
N GLY A 146 -8.65 6.55 -1.57
CA GLY A 146 -8.83 7.84 -2.24
C GLY A 146 -10.19 7.97 -2.92
N VAL A 147 -10.68 6.91 -3.56
CA VAL A 147 -12.03 6.90 -4.18
C VAL A 147 -13.12 6.91 -3.10
N THR A 148 -12.96 6.10 -2.06
CA THR A 148 -13.94 6.01 -0.97
C THR A 148 -14.03 7.32 -0.20
N LEU A 149 -12.91 7.99 0.08
CA LEU A 149 -12.87 9.29 0.76
C LEU A 149 -13.56 10.39 -0.04
N ASN A 150 -13.50 10.38 -1.37
CA ASN A 150 -14.21 11.32 -2.23
C ASN A 150 -15.73 11.14 -2.16
N ILE A 151 -16.21 9.94 -1.82
CA ILE A 151 -17.64 9.62 -1.69
C ILE A 151 -18.14 9.83 -0.25
N THR A 152 -17.23 9.80 0.73
CA THR A 152 -17.57 9.88 2.15
C THR A 152 -17.80 11.34 2.55
N THR A 153 -18.92 11.61 3.22
CA THR A 153 -19.35 12.96 3.63
C THR A 153 -18.49 13.57 4.73
N SER A 154 -17.70 12.80 5.46
CA SER A 154 -16.86 13.27 6.56
C SER A 154 -15.60 12.44 6.72
N ILE A 155 -14.46 13.06 6.41
CA ILE A 155 -13.15 12.52 6.76
C ILE A 155 -12.84 12.96 8.21
N PRO A 156 -12.46 12.08 9.12
CA PRO A 156 -12.15 12.43 10.50
C PRO A 156 -10.80 13.14 10.61
N VAL A 157 -10.70 14.35 10.04
CA VAL A 157 -9.49 15.18 10.09
C VAL A 157 -9.08 15.39 11.56
N GLY A 158 -7.84 15.04 11.89
CA GLY A 158 -7.32 15.15 13.26
C GLY A 158 -7.47 13.89 14.12
N SER A 159 -8.33 12.93 13.77
CA SER A 159 -8.51 11.68 14.50
C SER A 159 -7.71 10.50 13.89
N VAL A 160 -7.28 10.65 12.66
CA VAL A 160 -6.62 9.60 11.88
C VAL A 160 -5.29 10.11 11.34
N ILE A 161 -4.28 9.26 11.33
CA ILE A 161 -3.06 9.45 10.54
C ILE A 161 -3.13 8.50 9.35
N MET A 162 -3.19 9.05 8.16
CA MET A 162 -3.08 8.25 6.93
C MET A 162 -1.62 8.01 6.59
N LYS A 163 -1.26 6.76 6.35
CA LYS A 163 0.05 6.37 5.86
C LYS A 163 -0.09 5.50 4.63
N GLN A 164 0.54 5.91 3.55
CA GLN A 164 0.55 5.14 2.32
C GLN A 164 1.62 4.06 2.37
N MET A 165 1.23 2.83 2.02
CA MET A 165 2.12 1.70 1.81
C MET A 165 2.27 1.46 0.30
N PHE A 166 3.50 1.20 -0.12
CA PHE A 166 3.84 0.87 -1.50
C PHE A 166 4.29 -0.58 -1.60
N GLN A 167 4.55 -1.03 -2.81
CA GLN A 167 5.25 -2.28 -3.10
C GLN A 167 6.66 -2.24 -2.50
N LEU A 168 7.36 -3.38 -2.45
CA LEU A 168 8.76 -3.39 -2.03
C LEU A 168 9.59 -2.44 -2.89
N ASP A 169 10.37 -1.59 -2.24
CA ASP A 169 11.37 -0.80 -2.92
C ASP A 169 12.65 -1.61 -3.18
N PHE A 170 13.61 -1.02 -3.89
CA PHE A 170 14.84 -1.73 -4.23
C PHE A 170 15.67 -2.10 -2.99
N GLU A 171 15.68 -1.29 -1.94
CA GLU A 171 16.37 -1.61 -0.68
C GLU A 171 15.72 -2.80 0.01
N GLU A 172 14.38 -2.84 0.11
CA GLU A 172 13.63 -3.98 0.65
C GLU A 172 13.88 -5.26 -0.19
N PHE A 173 13.97 -5.11 -1.52
CA PHE A 173 14.34 -6.22 -2.42
C PHE A 173 15.77 -6.70 -2.20
N LEU A 174 16.75 -5.81 -1.97
CA LEU A 174 18.12 -6.19 -1.63
C LEU A 174 18.17 -6.98 -0.32
N ILE A 175 17.46 -6.51 0.72
CA ILE A 175 17.35 -7.20 2.00
C ILE A 175 16.75 -8.59 1.81
N ALA A 176 15.68 -8.71 1.02
CA ALA A 176 15.06 -9.99 0.68
C ALA A 176 16.01 -10.95 -0.06
N ASN A 177 16.98 -10.41 -0.81
CA ASN A 177 18.05 -11.17 -1.45
C ASN A 177 19.30 -11.38 -0.57
N GLY A 178 19.19 -11.16 0.74
CA GLY A 178 20.23 -11.48 1.72
C GLY A 178 21.25 -10.37 1.97
N PHE A 179 20.99 -9.13 1.55
CA PHE A 179 21.82 -7.99 1.95
C PHE A 179 21.56 -7.64 3.41
N GLY A 180 22.61 -7.70 4.22
CA GLY A 180 22.54 -7.29 5.62
C GLY A 180 22.45 -5.76 5.77
N SER A 181 22.00 -5.33 6.96
CA SER A 181 21.92 -3.91 7.33
C SER A 181 23.22 -3.14 7.14
N ASP A 182 24.37 -3.77 7.43
CA ASP A 182 25.69 -3.15 7.31
C ASP A 182 26.05 -2.85 5.85
N ALA A 183 25.71 -3.76 4.94
CA ALA A 183 25.91 -3.55 3.50
C ALA A 183 25.03 -2.40 2.99
N ILE A 184 23.78 -2.34 3.43
CA ILE A 184 22.85 -1.23 3.08
C ILE A 184 23.37 0.10 3.65
N ALA A 185 23.81 0.11 4.92
CA ALA A 185 24.37 1.31 5.55
C ALA A 185 25.63 1.80 4.81
N SER A 186 26.52 0.89 4.42
CA SER A 186 27.75 1.23 3.68
C SER A 186 27.45 1.80 2.29
N LEU A 187 26.42 1.25 1.59
CA LEU A 187 25.98 1.81 0.30
C LEU A 187 25.41 3.22 0.46
N ARG A 188 24.64 3.46 1.51
CA ARG A 188 24.09 4.78 1.83
C ARG A 188 25.19 5.78 2.18
N GLU A 189 26.15 5.39 3.01
CA GLU A 189 27.30 6.21 3.38
C GLU A 189 28.10 6.64 2.14
N LYS A 190 28.40 5.71 1.23
CA LYS A 190 29.07 6.03 -0.04
C LYS A 190 28.28 7.02 -0.89
N PHE A 191 26.96 6.85 -0.97
CA PHE A 191 26.08 7.78 -1.68
C PHE A 191 26.12 9.18 -1.06
N GLU A 192 26.03 9.30 0.25
CA GLU A 192 26.07 10.57 0.98
C GLU A 192 27.42 11.28 0.82
N LYS A 193 28.52 10.52 0.87
CA LYS A 193 29.88 11.00 0.65
C LYS A 193 30.23 11.22 -0.83
N ARG A 194 29.32 10.84 -1.75
CA ARG A 194 29.55 10.88 -3.21
C ARG A 194 30.77 10.05 -3.64
N GLU A 195 31.02 8.94 -2.96
CA GLU A 195 32.08 8.00 -3.28
C GLU A 195 31.58 6.94 -4.29
N SER A 196 32.40 6.65 -5.30
CA SER A 196 32.09 5.62 -6.29
C SER A 196 32.21 4.20 -5.70
N LEU A 197 31.38 3.30 -6.17
CA LEU A 197 31.59 1.87 -5.97
C LEU A 197 32.75 1.38 -6.84
N SER A 198 33.40 0.26 -6.44
CA SER A 198 34.30 -0.42 -7.36
C SER A 198 33.54 -0.92 -8.60
N PRO A 199 34.21 -1.16 -9.74
CA PRO A 199 33.55 -1.67 -10.94
C PRO A 199 32.76 -2.97 -10.68
N GLU A 200 33.29 -3.87 -9.86
CA GLU A 200 32.66 -5.16 -9.51
C GLU A 200 31.41 -4.95 -8.65
N GLN A 201 31.52 -4.07 -7.64
CA GLN A 201 30.38 -3.69 -6.79
C GLN A 201 29.28 -3.02 -7.61
N HIS A 202 29.67 -2.09 -8.49
CA HIS A 202 28.73 -1.41 -9.38
C HIS A 202 27.99 -2.40 -10.30
N ASN A 203 28.72 -3.29 -10.97
CA ASN A 203 28.14 -4.31 -11.85
C ASN A 203 27.18 -5.23 -11.10
N LYS A 204 27.53 -5.64 -9.87
CA LYS A 204 26.66 -6.45 -9.02
C LYS A 204 25.36 -5.71 -8.68
N MET A 205 25.44 -4.42 -8.34
CA MET A 205 24.26 -3.61 -8.03
C MET A 205 23.36 -3.40 -9.27
N ILE A 206 23.97 -3.18 -10.44
CA ILE A 206 23.22 -3.07 -11.71
C ILE A 206 22.49 -4.38 -12.05
N ASP A 207 23.14 -5.53 -11.85
CA ASP A 207 22.48 -6.82 -12.10
C ASP A 207 21.30 -7.07 -11.14
N LEU A 208 21.46 -6.74 -9.86
CA LEU A 208 20.36 -6.82 -8.89
C LEU A 208 19.23 -5.85 -9.23
N PHE A 209 19.56 -4.64 -9.66
CA PHE A 209 18.57 -3.66 -10.07
C PHE A 209 17.80 -4.11 -11.33
N ARG A 210 18.50 -4.71 -12.32
CA ARG A 210 17.84 -5.32 -13.48
C ARG A 210 16.88 -6.44 -13.09
N ARG A 211 17.28 -7.29 -12.13
CA ARG A 211 16.39 -8.33 -11.58
C ARG A 211 15.18 -7.72 -10.89
N TYR A 212 15.38 -6.68 -10.07
CA TYR A 212 14.28 -5.95 -9.45
C TYR A 212 13.31 -5.35 -10.48
N LEU A 213 13.81 -4.80 -11.59
CA LEU A 213 12.96 -4.31 -12.67
C LEU A 213 12.14 -5.41 -13.36
N LEU A 214 12.65 -6.65 -13.39
CA LEU A 214 11.92 -7.80 -13.95
C LEU A 214 10.91 -8.41 -12.95
N VAL A 215 11.29 -8.52 -11.69
CA VAL A 215 10.47 -9.13 -10.63
C VAL A 215 9.43 -8.15 -10.09
N GLY A 216 9.77 -6.86 -10.02
CA GLY A 216 8.97 -5.85 -9.36
C GLY A 216 9.02 -5.94 -7.85
N GLY A 217 8.13 -5.18 -7.20
CA GLY A 217 8.04 -5.10 -5.74
C GLY A 217 6.79 -5.73 -5.13
N LEU A 218 5.98 -6.46 -5.91
CA LEU A 218 4.83 -7.18 -5.37
C LEU A 218 5.30 -8.37 -4.52
N PRO A 219 4.85 -8.49 -3.25
CA PRO A 219 5.34 -9.52 -2.33
C PRO A 219 5.31 -10.94 -2.91
N ASP A 220 4.20 -11.34 -3.55
CA ASP A 220 4.06 -12.68 -4.12
C ASP A 220 5.04 -12.92 -5.25
N ALA A 221 5.27 -11.93 -6.11
CA ALA A 221 6.26 -12.01 -7.18
C ALA A 221 7.69 -12.14 -6.63
N VAL A 222 8.00 -11.38 -5.57
CA VAL A 222 9.30 -11.45 -4.89
C VAL A 222 9.50 -12.80 -4.22
N ASN A 223 8.48 -13.33 -3.51
CA ASN A 223 8.55 -14.64 -2.86
C ASN A 223 8.80 -15.76 -3.88
N ILE A 224 8.02 -15.81 -4.97
CA ILE A 224 8.21 -16.79 -6.05
C ILE A 224 9.60 -16.68 -6.67
N TYR A 225 10.12 -15.46 -6.84
CA TYR A 225 11.48 -15.28 -7.33
C TYR A 225 12.53 -15.83 -6.35
N LEU A 226 12.41 -15.54 -5.06
CA LEU A 226 13.34 -16.02 -4.04
C LEU A 226 13.32 -17.55 -3.90
N GLU A 227 12.16 -18.17 -4.04
CA GLU A 227 11.98 -19.62 -3.94
C GLU A 227 12.50 -20.36 -5.17
N THR A 228 12.26 -19.83 -6.36
CA THR A 228 12.43 -20.58 -7.61
C THR A 228 13.51 -20.05 -8.53
N HIS A 229 13.91 -18.80 -8.38
CA HIS A 229 14.76 -18.04 -9.32
C HIS A 229 14.27 -18.14 -10.79
N ASN A 230 12.99 -18.39 -11.00
CA ASN A 230 12.38 -18.61 -12.30
C ASN A 230 11.47 -17.42 -12.70
N ILE A 231 11.94 -16.65 -13.69
CA ILE A 231 11.23 -15.48 -14.20
C ILE A 231 9.90 -15.84 -14.88
N VAL A 232 9.76 -17.05 -15.44
CA VAL A 232 8.48 -17.47 -16.05
C VAL A 232 7.40 -17.60 -14.97
N LYS A 233 7.70 -18.22 -13.82
CA LYS A 233 6.78 -18.30 -12.69
C LYS A 233 6.45 -16.93 -12.09
N VAL A 234 7.44 -16.03 -12.00
CA VAL A 234 7.21 -14.64 -11.60
C VAL A 234 6.22 -13.96 -12.54
N ARG A 235 6.36 -14.16 -13.85
CA ARG A 235 5.46 -13.59 -14.86
C ARG A 235 4.02 -14.08 -14.69
N GLU A 236 3.82 -15.36 -14.44
CA GLU A 236 2.49 -15.93 -14.18
C GLU A 236 1.80 -15.23 -13.00
N VAL A 237 2.53 -14.99 -11.90
CA VAL A 237 2.02 -14.24 -10.74
C VAL A 237 1.72 -12.78 -11.10
N GLN A 238 2.62 -12.11 -11.82
CA GLN A 238 2.41 -10.73 -12.26
C GLN A 238 1.19 -10.59 -13.18
N ASP A 239 0.99 -11.51 -14.11
CA ASP A 239 -0.15 -11.51 -15.04
C ASP A 239 -1.47 -11.75 -14.30
N SER A 240 -1.48 -12.66 -13.30
CA SER A 240 -2.64 -12.89 -12.43
C SER A 240 -3.01 -11.63 -11.64
N ILE A 241 -2.03 -10.98 -11.00
CA ILE A 241 -2.24 -9.74 -10.24
C ILE A 241 -2.72 -8.61 -11.16
N ARG A 242 -2.12 -8.48 -12.34
CA ARG A 242 -2.54 -7.49 -13.34
C ARG A 242 -3.99 -7.68 -13.77
N ALA A 243 -4.42 -8.93 -14.00
CA ALA A 243 -5.81 -9.23 -14.35
C ALA A 243 -6.78 -8.84 -13.21
N MET A 244 -6.40 -9.08 -11.95
CA MET A 244 -7.20 -8.64 -10.80
C MET A 244 -7.27 -7.11 -10.70
N TYR A 245 -6.15 -6.40 -10.87
CA TYR A 245 -6.17 -4.93 -10.90
C TYR A 245 -7.04 -4.39 -12.04
N ALA A 246 -7.03 -5.01 -13.22
CA ALA A 246 -7.90 -4.61 -14.32
C ALA A 246 -9.39 -4.76 -13.97
N ALA A 247 -9.76 -5.81 -13.23
CA ALA A 247 -11.12 -6.03 -12.73
C ALA A 247 -11.48 -5.00 -11.63
N ASP A 248 -10.56 -4.75 -10.70
CA ASP A 248 -10.76 -3.82 -9.59
C ASP A 248 -10.76 -2.35 -10.02
N ALA A 249 -10.01 -2.00 -11.06
CA ALA A 249 -9.83 -0.62 -11.52
C ALA A 249 -11.14 0.13 -11.78
N SER A 250 -12.24 -0.57 -11.97
CA SER A 250 -13.56 0.01 -12.20
C SER A 250 -14.63 -0.47 -11.21
N LYS A 251 -14.24 -1.14 -10.13
CA LYS A 251 -15.16 -1.82 -9.19
C LYS A 251 -16.22 -0.86 -8.61
N TYR A 252 -15.80 0.32 -8.19
CA TYR A 252 -16.66 1.29 -7.51
C TYR A 252 -17.33 2.30 -8.46
N GLU A 253 -17.01 2.29 -9.75
CA GLU A 253 -17.71 3.12 -10.75
C GLU A 253 -19.08 2.50 -11.09
N LYS A 254 -20.13 3.30 -11.09
CA LYS A 254 -21.50 2.85 -11.39
C LYS A 254 -21.86 2.94 -12.87
N ASN A 255 -21.26 3.88 -13.58
CA ASN A 255 -21.54 4.10 -15.00
C ASN A 255 -20.79 3.10 -15.86
N SER A 256 -21.52 2.27 -16.61
CA SER A 256 -20.96 1.21 -17.46
C SER A 256 -19.98 1.73 -18.51
N GLN A 257 -20.21 2.93 -19.07
CA GLN A 257 -19.34 3.51 -20.08
C GLN A 257 -18.03 4.02 -19.47
N LYS A 258 -18.09 4.66 -18.29
CA LYS A 258 -16.90 5.07 -17.54
C LYS A 258 -16.07 3.87 -17.09
N LYS A 259 -16.72 2.78 -16.63
CA LYS A 259 -16.02 1.51 -16.33
C LYS A 259 -15.18 1.03 -17.51
N LEU A 260 -15.77 1.05 -18.71
CA LEU A 260 -15.07 0.62 -19.93
C LEU A 260 -13.87 1.51 -20.24
N TYR A 261 -13.99 2.84 -20.04
CA TYR A 261 -12.90 3.77 -20.30
C TYR A 261 -11.78 3.62 -19.26
N ILE A 262 -12.10 3.52 -17.99
CA ILE A 262 -11.14 3.27 -16.90
C ILE A 262 -10.32 2.00 -17.23
N ARG A 263 -11.00 0.91 -17.58
CA ARG A 263 -10.35 -0.35 -17.93
C ARG A 263 -9.44 -0.21 -19.16
N ARG A 264 -9.92 0.45 -20.22
CA ARG A 264 -9.11 0.68 -21.43
C ARG A 264 -7.88 1.54 -21.15
N ILE A 265 -8.02 2.61 -20.36
CA ILE A 265 -6.87 3.44 -19.97
C ILE A 265 -5.85 2.59 -19.21
N TYR A 266 -6.28 1.79 -18.24
CA TYR A 266 -5.40 0.91 -17.49
C TYR A 266 -4.68 -0.10 -18.40
N GLU A 267 -5.40 -0.78 -19.29
CA GLU A 267 -4.83 -1.77 -20.21
C GLU A 267 -3.84 -1.15 -21.23
N MET A 268 -4.00 0.13 -21.53
CA MET A 268 -3.11 0.85 -22.44
C MET A 268 -1.80 1.32 -21.81
N ILE A 269 -1.69 1.40 -20.49
CA ILE A 269 -0.52 1.94 -19.78
C ILE A 269 0.79 1.32 -20.28
N PRO A 270 0.96 -0.03 -20.33
CA PRO A 270 2.21 -0.63 -20.76
C PRO A 270 2.61 -0.23 -22.19
N SER A 271 1.66 -0.25 -23.12
CA SER A 271 1.91 0.11 -24.52
C SER A 271 2.26 1.60 -24.71
N GLN A 272 1.68 2.46 -23.87
CA GLN A 272 2.00 3.89 -23.87
C GLN A 272 3.39 4.18 -23.29
N MET A 273 3.80 3.38 -22.28
CA MET A 273 5.13 3.48 -21.69
C MET A 273 6.24 3.00 -22.63
N GLU A 274 5.95 2.06 -23.52
CA GLU A 274 6.89 1.57 -24.52
C GLU A 274 7.14 2.60 -25.64
N LYS A 275 6.15 3.45 -25.96
CA LYS A 275 6.27 4.46 -27.02
C LYS A 275 7.35 5.51 -26.67
N GLN A 276 8.01 6.02 -27.72
CA GLN A 276 9.08 7.02 -27.58
C GLN A 276 8.65 8.25 -26.78
N LYS A 277 7.43 8.73 -26.95
CA LYS A 277 6.89 9.89 -26.23
C LYS A 277 6.42 9.57 -24.81
N LYS A 278 6.27 8.29 -24.46
CA LYS A 278 5.90 7.80 -23.11
C LYS A 278 4.81 8.61 -22.42
N ARG A 279 3.72 8.93 -23.12
CA ARG A 279 2.57 9.68 -22.61
C ARG A 279 1.26 9.05 -23.05
N ILE A 280 0.22 9.23 -22.27
CA ILE A 280 -1.13 8.80 -22.65
C ILE A 280 -1.63 9.61 -23.84
N ILE A 281 -2.18 8.91 -24.83
CA ILE A 281 -2.76 9.50 -26.03
C ILE A 281 -4.27 9.27 -25.99
N ALA A 282 -5.04 10.29 -25.59
CA ALA A 282 -6.48 10.20 -25.38
C ALA A 282 -7.27 9.68 -26.59
N LYS A 283 -6.84 10.03 -27.81
CA LYS A 283 -7.48 9.54 -29.06
C LYS A 283 -7.48 8.01 -29.20
N GLU A 284 -6.58 7.31 -28.51
CA GLU A 284 -6.49 5.83 -28.58
C GLU A 284 -7.49 5.14 -27.66
N ILE A 285 -8.08 5.85 -26.70
CA ILE A 285 -9.06 5.29 -25.77
C ILE A 285 -10.33 4.82 -26.49
N GLN A 286 -10.82 5.61 -27.47
CA GLN A 286 -11.99 5.24 -28.28
C GLN A 286 -11.68 5.07 -29.78
N GLY A 287 -10.46 5.36 -30.20
CA GLY A 287 -10.09 5.34 -31.62
C GLY A 287 -10.65 6.52 -32.44
N LYS A 288 -11.20 7.54 -31.78
CA LYS A 288 -11.79 8.71 -32.46
C LYS A 288 -10.78 9.83 -32.66
N LYS A 289 -10.74 10.38 -33.89
CA LYS A 289 -9.95 11.59 -34.17
C LYS A 289 -10.54 12.78 -33.40
N GLY A 290 -9.68 13.51 -32.66
CA GLY A 290 -10.08 14.73 -31.95
C GLY A 290 -10.38 14.53 -30.48
N ASP A 291 -10.36 13.30 -29.93
CA ASP A 291 -10.50 13.08 -28.49
C ASP A 291 -9.35 13.74 -27.73
N ARG A 292 -9.71 14.50 -26.69
CA ARG A 292 -8.78 15.25 -25.82
C ARG A 292 -8.77 14.66 -24.43
N TYR A 293 -7.71 14.90 -23.68
CA TYR A 293 -7.57 14.51 -22.29
C TYR A 293 -8.76 14.94 -21.43
N SER A 294 -9.24 16.17 -21.62
CA SER A 294 -10.38 16.74 -20.85
C SER A 294 -11.68 15.93 -20.95
N ARG A 295 -11.80 15.05 -21.94
CA ARG A 295 -12.99 14.16 -22.06
C ARG A 295 -12.95 12.99 -21.10
N TYR A 296 -11.76 12.59 -20.65
CA TYR A 296 -11.52 11.42 -19.80
C TYR A 296 -10.85 11.82 -18.49
N GLU A 297 -10.93 13.09 -18.11
CA GLU A 297 -10.26 13.62 -16.90
C GLU A 297 -10.73 12.89 -15.65
N GLU A 298 -12.02 12.58 -15.55
CA GLU A 298 -12.60 11.86 -14.41
C GLU A 298 -12.08 10.42 -14.32
N GLU A 299 -11.94 9.74 -15.44
CA GLU A 299 -11.43 8.36 -15.50
C GLU A 299 -9.93 8.30 -15.17
N PHE A 300 -9.15 9.27 -15.61
CA PHE A 300 -7.76 9.41 -15.22
C PHE A 300 -7.62 9.69 -13.72
N GLU A 301 -8.38 10.66 -13.23
CA GLU A 301 -8.37 11.03 -11.81
C GLU A 301 -8.80 9.85 -10.93
N TYR A 302 -9.79 9.08 -11.36
CA TYR A 302 -10.21 7.87 -10.68
C TYR A 302 -9.05 6.86 -10.54
N LEU A 303 -8.33 6.57 -11.62
CA LEU A 303 -7.20 5.62 -11.60
C LEU A 303 -6.05 6.12 -10.71
N ILE A 304 -5.78 7.42 -10.71
CA ILE A 304 -4.73 8.05 -9.89
C ILE A 304 -5.14 8.03 -8.41
N THR A 305 -6.34 8.50 -8.11
CA THR A 305 -6.86 8.60 -6.75
C THR A 305 -7.07 7.23 -6.10
N SER A 306 -7.39 6.22 -6.91
CA SER A 306 -7.48 4.83 -6.44
C SER A 306 -6.13 4.23 -6.03
N GLY A 307 -5.00 4.86 -6.39
CA GLY A 307 -3.67 4.33 -6.12
C GLY A 307 -3.27 3.13 -6.99
N ILE A 308 -4.09 2.79 -7.99
CA ILE A 308 -3.77 1.72 -8.97
C ILE A 308 -2.68 2.19 -9.91
N THR A 309 -2.65 3.48 -10.23
CA THR A 309 -1.65 4.09 -11.09
C THR A 309 -1.00 5.30 -10.42
N HIS A 310 0.24 5.57 -10.80
CA HIS A 310 0.95 6.77 -10.41
C HIS A 310 1.05 7.74 -11.60
N ALA A 311 0.73 9.00 -11.35
CA ALA A 311 0.81 10.04 -12.35
C ALA A 311 2.10 10.83 -12.25
N THR A 312 2.71 11.12 -13.39
CA THR A 312 3.80 12.08 -13.50
C THR A 312 3.46 13.12 -14.54
N HIS A 313 3.43 14.38 -14.14
CA HIS A 313 3.12 15.51 -15.00
C HIS A 313 4.40 16.18 -15.50
N ALA A 314 4.35 16.70 -16.72
CA ALA A 314 5.40 17.58 -17.21
C ALA A 314 5.26 18.97 -16.58
N ILE A 315 6.41 19.58 -16.27
CA ILE A 315 6.49 20.97 -15.83
C ILE A 315 7.20 21.81 -16.89
N SER A 316 6.72 23.01 -17.14
CA SER A 316 7.33 23.93 -18.11
C SER A 316 8.43 24.79 -17.49
N ASN A 317 8.38 25.03 -16.18
CA ASN A 317 9.35 25.84 -15.46
C ASN A 317 9.70 25.15 -14.13
N PRO A 318 10.98 24.73 -13.90
CA PRO A 318 11.38 24.01 -12.69
C PRO A 318 11.62 24.94 -11.47
N LYS A 319 10.80 26.00 -11.34
CA LYS A 319 10.80 26.87 -10.15
C LYS A 319 9.76 26.38 -9.14
N TYR A 320 10.09 26.50 -7.88
CA TYR A 320 9.18 26.15 -6.78
C TYR A 320 8.13 27.25 -6.56
N PRO A 321 6.83 26.93 -6.31
CA PRO A 321 6.26 25.59 -6.27
C PRO A 321 6.02 24.98 -7.68
N LEU A 322 6.47 23.75 -7.87
CA LEU A 322 6.39 23.05 -9.18
C LEU A 322 4.97 22.93 -9.74
N SER A 323 3.97 22.93 -8.86
CA SER A 323 2.55 22.83 -9.22
C SER A 323 2.05 23.98 -10.11
N GLU A 324 2.65 25.16 -10.04
CA GLU A 324 2.26 26.31 -10.87
C GLU A 324 2.60 26.12 -12.36
N SER A 325 3.58 25.29 -12.66
CA SER A 325 4.06 25.06 -14.03
C SER A 325 3.67 23.70 -14.60
N VAL A 326 2.74 22.99 -13.95
CA VAL A 326 2.24 21.69 -14.39
C VAL A 326 1.44 21.82 -15.69
N THR A 327 1.79 20.98 -16.66
CA THR A 327 1.05 20.86 -17.92
C THR A 327 0.10 19.67 -17.83
N LYS A 328 -1.17 19.91 -17.48
CA LYS A 328 -2.19 18.87 -17.26
C LYS A 328 -2.32 17.85 -18.39
N ASN A 329 -2.17 18.29 -19.66
CA ASN A 329 -2.32 17.41 -20.82
C ASN A 329 -1.09 16.57 -21.15
N LEU A 330 0.02 16.75 -20.42
CA LEU A 330 1.24 15.96 -20.57
C LEU A 330 1.43 15.05 -19.36
N LEU A 331 0.67 13.97 -19.35
CA LEU A 331 0.59 13.00 -18.27
C LEU A 331 1.23 11.68 -18.70
N LYS A 332 2.05 11.09 -17.82
CA LYS A 332 2.43 9.68 -17.84
C LYS A 332 1.70 8.97 -16.69
N LEU A 333 1.24 7.75 -16.97
CA LEU A 333 0.79 6.82 -15.94
C LEU A 333 1.76 5.64 -15.87
N TYR A 334 1.98 5.18 -14.65
CA TYR A 334 2.81 4.02 -14.32
C TYR A 334 1.96 2.99 -13.60
#